data_bd1e44d4bcd0f7a562ba9f75627c2994
#
_entry.id   bd1e44d4bcd0f7a562ba9f75627c2994
#
_cell.length_a   1.000
_cell.length_b   1.000
_cell.length_c   1.000
_cell.angle_alpha   90.00
_cell.angle_beta   90.00
_cell.angle_gamma   90.00
#
_symmetry.space_group_name_H-M   'P 1'
#
loop_
_entity.id
_entity.type
_entity.pdbx_description
1 polymer ?
#
loop_
_entity_poly.entity_id
_entity_poly.type
_entity_poly.pdbx_seq_one_letter_code
_entity_poly.pdbx_strand_id
1 'polypeptide(L)'
;MKKHILTSLLTMMTLSMGAQSFQEWKDPKVNAVNRAPMHTNYFAYESDNAAQKGIKENSANFMTLNGTWKFNWVKDADSRPTDFWKIGFNDKGWNNIPVPGVWELHGYGDPIYVNIGYAWRNQFENNPPYVPNEENHVGSYRREIIVPASWKGKDIIAHFGSVTSNMYLWVNGKYVGYSEDS
;
A
#
# COMPACT_ATOMS: atom_id res chain seq x y z
N MET A 1 53.13 -41.93 -11.18
CA MET A 1 51.71 -41.54 -11.38
C MET A 1 51.31 -40.60 -10.26
N LYS A 2 51.27 -39.29 -10.49
CA LYS A 2 50.86 -38.28 -9.52
C LYS A 2 49.36 -38.00 -9.77
N LYS A 3 48.51 -38.31 -8.78
CA LYS A 3 47.06 -37.98 -8.80
C LYS A 3 46.91 -36.54 -8.36
N HIS A 4 46.43 -35.67 -9.24
CA HIS A 4 45.99 -34.33 -8.91
C HIS A 4 44.58 -34.39 -8.37
N ILE A 5 44.40 -34.06 -7.09
CA ILE A 5 43.11 -33.85 -6.48
C ILE A 5 42.71 -32.40 -6.76
N LEU A 6 41.70 -32.23 -7.62
CA LEU A 6 41.11 -30.92 -7.92
C LEU A 6 40.05 -30.61 -6.85
N THR A 7 40.41 -29.78 -5.88
CA THR A 7 39.46 -29.33 -4.85
C THR A 7 38.63 -28.18 -5.42
N SER A 8 37.40 -28.46 -5.81
CA SER A 8 36.44 -27.45 -6.24
C SER A 8 35.92 -26.66 -5.02
N LEU A 9 36.36 -25.41 -4.93
CA LEU A 9 35.90 -24.47 -3.90
C LEU A 9 34.53 -23.92 -4.35
N LEU A 10 33.46 -24.49 -3.84
CA LEU A 10 32.09 -24.00 -4.06
C LEU A 10 31.86 -22.77 -3.18
N THR A 11 32.04 -21.59 -3.75
CA THR A 11 31.74 -20.31 -3.06
C THR A 11 30.23 -20.16 -2.99
N MET A 12 29.62 -20.48 -1.84
CA MET A 12 28.24 -20.15 -1.54
C MET A 12 28.13 -18.63 -1.39
N MET A 13 27.67 -17.94 -2.43
CA MET A 13 27.17 -16.57 -2.28
C MET A 13 25.87 -16.62 -1.46
N THR A 14 25.98 -16.35 -0.18
CA THR A 14 24.82 -16.02 0.64
C THR A 14 24.32 -14.63 0.20
N LEU A 15 23.30 -14.61 -0.64
CA LEU A 15 22.49 -13.42 -0.84
C LEU A 15 21.88 -13.08 0.53
N SER A 16 22.46 -12.13 1.22
CA SER A 16 21.80 -11.49 2.36
C SER A 16 20.56 -10.79 1.80
N MET A 17 19.40 -11.42 1.94
CA MET A 17 18.13 -10.72 1.80
C MET A 17 18.08 -9.72 2.95
N GLY A 18 18.61 -8.51 2.72
CA GLY A 18 18.42 -7.40 3.63
C GLY A 18 16.91 -7.27 3.86
N ALA A 19 16.49 -7.24 5.12
CA ALA A 19 15.11 -6.93 5.46
C ALA A 19 14.77 -5.59 4.78
N GLN A 20 13.79 -5.59 3.89
CA GLN A 20 13.35 -4.38 3.22
C GLN A 20 12.82 -3.42 4.30
N SER A 21 13.56 -2.33 4.52
CA SER A 21 13.16 -1.31 5.47
C SER A 21 12.23 -0.34 4.75
N PHE A 22 10.94 -0.46 4.89
CA PHE A 22 9.95 0.46 4.34
C PHE A 22 10.10 1.84 4.99
N GLN A 23 10.98 2.67 4.43
CA GLN A 23 11.37 3.98 4.95
C GLN A 23 11.09 5.12 3.96
N GLU A 24 10.43 4.83 2.84
CA GLU A 24 10.11 5.79 1.78
C GLU A 24 9.40 7.03 2.36
N TRP A 25 8.50 6.85 3.32
CA TRP A 25 7.77 7.93 3.99
C TRP A 25 8.66 8.92 4.79
N LYS A 26 9.95 8.59 4.97
CA LYS A 26 10.97 9.46 5.61
C LYS A 26 11.92 10.07 4.58
N ASP A 27 11.84 9.70 3.32
CA ASP A 27 12.72 10.20 2.27
C ASP A 27 11.97 11.13 1.30
N PRO A 28 12.14 12.45 1.41
CA PRO A 28 11.43 13.42 0.56
C PRO A 28 11.78 13.34 -0.93
N LYS A 29 12.73 12.48 -1.30
CA LYS A 29 13.10 12.24 -2.71
C LYS A 29 12.31 11.08 -3.34
N VAL A 30 11.58 10.31 -2.52
CA VAL A 30 10.84 9.13 -2.97
C VAL A 30 9.35 9.35 -2.72
N ASN A 31 8.62 9.76 -3.74
CA ASN A 31 7.17 9.97 -3.65
C ASN A 31 6.36 8.83 -4.30
N ALA A 32 7.02 7.92 -5.01
CA ALA A 32 6.35 6.79 -5.63
C ALA A 32 7.32 5.63 -5.92
N VAL A 33 6.82 4.40 -5.76
CA VAL A 33 7.45 3.17 -6.21
C VAL A 33 6.41 2.36 -6.96
N ASN A 34 6.72 1.96 -8.19
CA ASN A 34 5.83 1.16 -9.05
C ASN A 34 4.43 1.78 -9.22
N ARG A 35 4.34 3.10 -9.23
CA ARG A 35 3.13 3.85 -9.54
C ARG A 35 3.10 4.14 -11.04
N ALA A 36 1.97 3.87 -11.69
CA ALA A 36 1.77 4.25 -13.09
C ALA A 36 1.90 5.77 -13.27
N PRO A 37 2.33 6.24 -14.46
CA PRO A 37 2.36 7.66 -14.75
C PRO A 37 0.98 8.30 -14.51
N MET A 38 0.98 9.52 -14.02
CA MET A 38 -0.25 10.28 -13.84
C MET A 38 -0.92 10.53 -15.21
N HIS A 39 -2.23 10.35 -15.23
CA HIS A 39 -3.05 10.55 -16.42
C HIS A 39 -4.44 11.05 -16.03
N THR A 40 -5.16 11.59 -16.99
CA THR A 40 -6.57 11.91 -16.81
C THR A 40 -7.38 10.64 -16.54
N ASN A 41 -8.47 10.78 -15.78
CA ASN A 41 -9.33 9.63 -15.48
C ASN A 41 -9.97 9.11 -16.76
N TYR A 42 -9.77 7.83 -17.06
CA TYR A 42 -10.39 7.12 -18.19
C TYR A 42 -10.63 5.65 -17.84
N PHE A 43 -11.49 4.99 -18.59
CA PHE A 43 -11.71 3.56 -18.50
C PHE A 43 -11.83 2.95 -19.90
N ALA A 44 -11.12 1.86 -20.15
CA ALA A 44 -11.16 1.12 -21.41
C ALA A 44 -12.23 0.04 -21.35
N TYR A 45 -13.30 0.24 -22.11
CA TYR A 45 -14.41 -0.70 -22.22
C TYR A 45 -14.15 -1.77 -23.27
N GLU A 46 -14.86 -2.89 -23.20
CA GLU A 46 -14.74 -4.03 -24.10
C GLU A 46 -15.33 -3.77 -25.49
N SER A 47 -16.21 -2.78 -25.60
CA SER A 47 -16.88 -2.42 -26.86
C SER A 47 -17.37 -0.97 -26.85
N ASP A 48 -17.61 -0.44 -28.03
CA ASP A 48 -18.19 0.90 -28.21
C ASP A 48 -19.56 1.04 -27.52
N ASN A 49 -20.39 0.00 -27.56
CA ASN A 49 -21.69 0.00 -26.88
C ASN A 49 -21.52 0.10 -25.36
N ALA A 50 -20.55 -0.61 -24.77
CA ALA A 50 -20.24 -0.52 -23.35
C ALA A 50 -19.71 0.87 -22.99
N ALA A 51 -18.83 1.43 -23.84
CA ALA A 51 -18.28 2.77 -23.67
C ALA A 51 -19.35 3.86 -23.72
N GLN A 52 -20.30 3.76 -24.66
CA GLN A 52 -21.42 4.70 -24.78
C GLN A 52 -22.32 4.72 -23.54
N LYS A 53 -22.46 3.58 -22.86
CA LYS A 53 -23.24 3.50 -21.58
C LYS A 53 -22.49 4.14 -20.43
N GLY A 54 -21.18 4.18 -20.45
CA GLY A 54 -20.32 4.82 -19.46
C GLY A 54 -20.34 4.22 -18.04
N ILE A 55 -20.86 2.99 -17.88
CA ILE A 55 -21.00 2.32 -16.57
C ILE A 55 -19.89 1.30 -16.42
N LYS A 56 -18.77 1.70 -15.81
CA LYS A 56 -17.59 0.83 -15.65
C LYS A 56 -17.86 -0.39 -14.78
N GLU A 57 -18.81 -0.28 -13.84
CA GLU A 57 -19.21 -1.37 -12.93
C GLU A 57 -19.80 -2.57 -13.67
N ASN A 58 -20.30 -2.37 -14.88
CA ASN A 58 -20.83 -3.42 -15.74
C ASN A 58 -19.76 -4.07 -16.63
N SER A 59 -18.52 -3.54 -16.62
CA SER A 59 -17.44 -4.09 -17.43
C SER A 59 -16.85 -5.35 -16.80
N ALA A 60 -16.58 -6.36 -17.62
CA ALA A 60 -15.85 -7.55 -17.21
C ALA A 60 -14.37 -7.28 -16.85
N ASN A 61 -13.87 -6.08 -17.18
CA ASN A 61 -12.52 -5.63 -16.86
C ASN A 61 -12.46 -4.75 -15.60
N PHE A 62 -13.56 -4.64 -14.86
CA PHE A 62 -13.64 -3.85 -13.64
C PHE A 62 -14.02 -4.71 -12.43
N MET A 63 -13.39 -4.44 -11.31
CA MET A 63 -13.75 -5.00 -10.02
C MET A 63 -13.58 -3.92 -8.95
N THR A 64 -14.63 -3.65 -8.19
CA THR A 64 -14.52 -2.72 -7.07
C THR A 64 -13.84 -3.35 -5.87
N LEU A 65 -12.96 -2.57 -5.23
CA LEU A 65 -12.37 -2.90 -3.93
C LEU A 65 -13.12 -2.23 -2.77
N ASN A 66 -14.17 -1.47 -3.06
CA ASN A 66 -15.02 -0.87 -2.03
C ASN A 66 -15.68 -1.95 -1.16
N GLY A 67 -15.94 -1.61 0.09
CA GLY A 67 -16.61 -2.50 1.03
C GLY A 67 -15.89 -2.58 2.37
N THR A 68 -16.12 -3.66 3.11
CA THR A 68 -15.56 -3.84 4.45
C THR A 68 -14.17 -4.45 4.38
N TRP A 69 -13.20 -3.83 5.05
CA TRP A 69 -11.83 -4.29 5.17
C TRP A 69 -11.49 -4.55 6.64
N LYS A 70 -10.58 -5.47 6.91
CA LYS A 70 -9.91 -5.59 8.19
C LYS A 70 -9.04 -4.38 8.43
N PHE A 71 -9.05 -3.86 9.67
CA PHE A 71 -8.39 -2.60 10.01
C PHE A 71 -7.72 -2.64 11.38
N ASN A 72 -6.49 -2.19 11.44
CA ASN A 72 -5.75 -1.93 12.66
C ASN A 72 -5.15 -0.54 12.60
N TRP A 73 -5.46 0.27 13.60
CA TRP A 73 -4.98 1.63 13.73
C TRP A 73 -4.00 1.75 14.88
N VAL A 74 -2.95 2.52 14.69
CA VAL A 74 -1.99 2.88 15.74
C VAL A 74 -1.70 4.36 15.70
N LYS A 75 -1.46 4.91 16.88
CA LYS A 75 -1.21 6.34 17.09
C LYS A 75 0.19 6.76 16.61
N ASP A 76 1.18 5.91 16.84
CA ASP A 76 2.57 6.18 16.53
C ASP A 76 3.07 5.27 15.40
N ALA A 77 3.81 5.81 14.46
CA ALA A 77 4.24 5.09 13.28
C ALA A 77 5.04 3.81 13.60
N ASP A 78 5.87 3.84 14.63
CA ASP A 78 6.71 2.71 15.01
C ASP A 78 5.93 1.57 15.71
N SER A 79 4.70 1.84 16.14
CA SER A 79 3.81 0.84 16.74
C SER A 79 3.02 0.01 15.71
N ARG A 80 3.16 0.32 14.41
CA ARG A 80 2.47 -0.42 13.36
C ARG A 80 2.93 -1.87 13.27
N PRO A 81 2.05 -2.81 12.93
CA PRO A 81 2.46 -4.18 12.67
C PRO A 81 3.36 -4.23 11.43
N THR A 82 4.57 -4.77 11.58
CA THR A 82 5.62 -4.78 10.53
C THR A 82 5.60 -6.04 9.67
N ASP A 83 4.66 -6.94 9.91
CA ASP A 83 4.57 -8.23 9.23
C ASP A 83 3.12 -8.61 8.80
N PHE A 84 2.19 -7.67 8.93
CA PHE A 84 0.77 -7.89 8.63
C PHE A 84 0.50 -8.28 7.17
N TRP A 85 1.41 -7.96 6.28
CA TRP A 85 1.35 -8.30 4.86
C TRP A 85 1.66 -9.77 4.56
N LYS A 86 2.21 -10.52 5.52
CA LYS A 86 2.54 -11.93 5.34
C LYS A 86 1.30 -12.78 5.11
N ILE A 87 1.43 -13.79 4.24
CA ILE A 87 0.42 -14.83 4.08
C ILE A 87 0.28 -15.59 5.39
N GLY A 88 -0.95 -15.79 5.86
CA GLY A 88 -1.22 -16.47 7.13
C GLY A 88 -1.08 -15.60 8.37
N PHE A 89 -0.86 -14.30 8.24
CA PHE A 89 -0.94 -13.38 9.38
C PHE A 89 -2.32 -13.46 10.04
N ASN A 90 -2.33 -13.53 11.36
CA ASN A 90 -3.58 -13.64 12.12
C ASN A 90 -4.16 -12.25 12.41
N ASP A 91 -5.16 -11.86 11.64
CA ASP A 91 -5.90 -10.60 11.78
C ASP A 91 -7.27 -10.74 12.46
N LYS A 92 -7.52 -11.87 13.15
CA LYS A 92 -8.82 -12.13 13.81
C LYS A 92 -9.19 -11.08 14.86
N GLY A 93 -8.19 -10.48 15.51
CA GLY A 93 -8.38 -9.41 16.49
C GLY A 93 -8.55 -8.00 15.88
N TRP A 94 -8.45 -7.87 14.57
CA TRP A 94 -8.59 -6.57 13.91
C TRP A 94 -10.06 -6.17 13.75
N ASN A 95 -10.32 -4.88 13.83
CA ASN A 95 -11.63 -4.32 13.56
C ASN A 95 -11.98 -4.39 12.06
N ASN A 96 -13.16 -3.93 11.73
CA ASN A 96 -13.60 -3.73 10.36
C ASN A 96 -13.86 -2.24 10.13
N ILE A 97 -13.53 -1.77 8.91
CA ILE A 97 -13.80 -0.40 8.49
C ILE A 97 -14.38 -0.41 7.07
N PRO A 98 -15.33 0.47 6.73
CA PRO A 98 -15.77 0.64 5.36
C PRO A 98 -14.69 1.36 4.54
N VAL A 99 -14.50 0.93 3.30
CA VAL A 99 -13.62 1.57 2.32
C VAL A 99 -14.46 1.84 1.06
N PRO A 100 -14.47 3.08 0.52
CA PRO A 100 -13.79 4.27 1.03
C PRO A 100 -14.34 4.76 2.36
N GLY A 101 -13.48 5.43 3.14
CA GLY A 101 -13.86 6.00 4.43
C GLY A 101 -12.71 6.77 5.05
N VAL A 102 -13.06 7.69 5.92
CA VAL A 102 -12.12 8.46 6.74
C VAL A 102 -12.17 7.88 8.14
N TRP A 103 -11.07 7.41 8.65
CA TRP A 103 -11.03 6.63 9.89
C TRP A 103 -11.45 7.44 11.13
N GLU A 104 -11.26 8.76 11.13
CA GLU A 104 -11.70 9.65 12.20
C GLU A 104 -13.23 9.61 12.38
N LEU A 105 -13.97 9.41 11.30
CA LEU A 105 -15.44 9.24 11.35
C LEU A 105 -15.86 7.87 11.92
N HIS A 106 -14.90 6.97 12.10
CA HIS A 106 -15.09 5.64 12.67
C HIS A 106 -14.47 5.48 14.07
N GLY A 107 -14.08 6.60 14.71
CA GLY A 107 -13.58 6.63 16.08
C GLY A 107 -12.08 6.34 16.22
N TYR A 108 -11.29 6.52 15.17
CA TYR A 108 -9.85 6.36 15.20
C TYR A 108 -9.14 7.71 15.02
N GLY A 109 -8.30 8.08 16.00
CA GLY A 109 -7.66 9.39 16.01
C GLY A 109 -8.64 10.53 16.27
N ASP A 110 -8.17 11.75 16.08
CA ASP A 110 -8.95 12.96 16.31
C ASP A 110 -9.21 13.69 14.98
N PRO A 111 -10.43 14.14 14.71
CA PRO A 111 -10.71 14.94 13.54
C PRO A 111 -10.08 16.33 13.70
N ILE A 112 -8.98 16.56 12.99
CA ILE A 112 -8.23 17.82 13.04
C ILE A 112 -8.64 18.69 11.86
N TYR A 113 -9.06 19.93 12.15
CA TYR A 113 -9.36 20.93 11.14
C TYR A 113 -8.10 21.74 10.82
N VAL A 114 -7.52 21.50 9.65
CA VAL A 114 -6.20 22.06 9.25
C VAL A 114 -6.31 23.06 8.09
N ASN A 115 -7.28 23.94 8.14
CA ASN A 115 -7.54 24.91 7.06
C ASN A 115 -6.44 25.99 6.88
N ILE A 116 -5.59 26.21 7.89
CA ILE A 116 -4.53 27.25 7.90
C ILE A 116 -3.16 26.71 8.29
N GLY A 117 -2.96 25.42 8.31
CA GLY A 117 -1.69 24.80 8.71
C GLY A 117 -1.66 23.31 8.46
N TYR A 118 -0.54 22.71 8.79
CA TYR A 118 -0.34 21.27 8.68
C TYR A 118 -0.71 20.55 9.98
N ALA A 119 -0.94 19.24 9.93
CA ALA A 119 -1.43 18.43 11.04
C ALA A 119 -0.62 18.55 12.33
N TRP A 120 0.70 18.70 12.25
CA TRP A 120 1.58 18.84 13.41
C TRP A 120 1.98 20.27 13.76
N ARG A 121 1.30 21.27 13.19
CA ARG A 121 1.61 22.67 13.47
C ARG A 121 1.55 22.97 14.98
N ASN A 122 2.64 23.54 15.51
CA ASN A 122 2.82 23.91 16.92
C ASN A 122 2.86 22.69 17.90
N GLN A 123 2.93 21.46 17.42
CA GLN A 123 3.08 20.29 18.28
C GLN A 123 4.53 19.81 18.36
N PHE A 124 5.29 20.01 17.29
CA PHE A 124 6.70 19.63 17.19
C PHE A 124 7.54 20.78 16.68
N GLU A 125 8.84 20.76 17.00
CA GLU A 125 9.79 21.67 16.38
C GLU A 125 9.84 21.44 14.87
N ASN A 126 9.95 22.53 14.13
CA ASN A 126 10.14 22.47 12.69
C ASN A 126 11.50 21.87 12.38
N ASN A 127 11.53 20.68 11.84
CA ASN A 127 12.75 19.96 11.49
C ASN A 127 12.64 19.30 10.09
N PRO A 128 12.31 20.07 9.06
CA PRO A 128 12.19 19.51 7.71
C PRO A 128 13.55 19.01 7.22
N PRO A 129 13.63 17.90 6.48
CA PRO A 129 12.49 17.15 5.93
C PRO A 129 11.97 16.01 6.84
N TYR A 130 12.38 15.98 8.09
CA TYR A 130 12.04 14.88 8.99
C TYR A 130 10.60 14.99 9.49
N VAL A 131 9.92 13.86 9.51
CA VAL A 131 8.59 13.70 10.10
C VAL A 131 8.70 12.96 11.43
N PRO A 132 7.88 13.32 12.44
CA PRO A 132 7.89 12.61 13.73
C PRO A 132 7.35 11.18 13.58
N ASN A 133 7.78 10.28 14.43
CA ASN A 133 7.20 8.94 14.57
C ASN A 133 5.96 8.98 15.48
N GLU A 134 6.01 9.81 16.52
CA GLU A 134 4.94 10.06 17.49
C GLU A 134 3.82 10.87 16.85
N GLU A 135 2.59 10.59 17.24
CA GLU A 135 1.38 11.22 16.69
C GLU A 135 1.30 11.13 15.15
N ASN A 136 2.02 10.19 14.59
CA ASN A 136 2.02 9.89 13.15
C ASN A 136 1.22 8.62 12.93
N HIS A 137 -0.07 8.80 12.77
CA HIS A 137 -1.06 7.72 12.77
C HIS A 137 -0.90 6.79 11.58
N VAL A 138 -1.06 5.49 11.82
CA VAL A 138 -0.99 4.48 10.76
C VAL A 138 -2.20 3.56 10.79
N GLY A 139 -2.87 3.48 9.66
CA GLY A 139 -3.91 2.48 9.40
C GLY A 139 -3.35 1.31 8.59
N SER A 140 -3.43 0.11 9.13
CA SER A 140 -3.11 -1.12 8.42
C SER A 140 -4.39 -1.78 7.97
N TYR A 141 -4.52 -2.03 6.66
CA TYR A 141 -5.72 -2.57 6.03
C TYR A 141 -5.43 -3.95 5.44
N ARG A 142 -6.39 -4.88 5.56
CA ARG A 142 -6.30 -6.19 4.91
C ARG A 142 -7.64 -6.57 4.29
N ARG A 143 -7.58 -7.21 3.14
CA ARG A 143 -8.74 -7.78 2.47
C ARG A 143 -8.32 -8.96 1.59
N GLU A 144 -9.18 -9.96 1.52
CA GLU A 144 -9.10 -11.01 0.51
C GLU A 144 -9.99 -10.65 -0.67
N ILE A 145 -9.48 -10.89 -1.86
CA ILE A 145 -10.21 -10.68 -3.12
C ILE A 145 -10.06 -11.91 -4.01
N ILE A 146 -11.07 -12.17 -4.82
CA ILE A 146 -11.04 -13.22 -5.83
C ILE A 146 -10.97 -12.54 -7.19
N VAL A 147 -9.79 -12.63 -7.81
CA VAL A 147 -9.60 -12.12 -9.17
C VAL A 147 -10.31 -13.04 -10.17
N PRO A 148 -11.12 -12.50 -11.11
CA PRO A 148 -11.80 -13.30 -12.11
C PRO A 148 -10.83 -14.14 -12.95
N ALA A 149 -11.15 -15.39 -13.20
CA ALA A 149 -10.31 -16.28 -14.01
C ALA A 149 -10.09 -15.75 -15.44
N SER A 150 -11.03 -14.96 -15.97
CA SER A 150 -10.94 -14.28 -17.26
C SER A 150 -9.84 -13.22 -17.35
N TRP A 151 -9.25 -12.83 -16.19
CA TRP A 151 -8.15 -11.87 -16.15
C TRP A 151 -6.77 -12.53 -16.23
N LYS A 152 -6.72 -13.85 -16.35
CA LYS A 152 -5.44 -14.58 -16.51
C LYS A 152 -4.70 -14.07 -17.75
N GLY A 153 -3.45 -13.67 -17.57
CA GLY A 153 -2.59 -13.14 -18.63
C GLY A 153 -2.81 -11.66 -18.98
N LYS A 154 -3.67 -10.96 -18.22
CA LYS A 154 -3.83 -9.49 -18.32
C LYS A 154 -2.99 -8.79 -17.27
N ASP A 155 -2.58 -7.58 -17.57
CA ASP A 155 -2.07 -6.65 -16.57
C ASP A 155 -3.23 -6.20 -15.67
N ILE A 156 -3.01 -6.25 -14.36
CA ILE A 156 -4.01 -5.85 -13.36
C ILE A 156 -3.51 -4.60 -12.66
N ILE A 157 -4.26 -3.51 -12.79
CA ILE A 157 -3.94 -2.23 -12.19
C ILE A 157 -4.85 -2.02 -10.97
N ALA A 158 -4.27 -1.83 -9.79
CA ALA A 158 -4.99 -1.38 -8.62
C ALA A 158 -5.10 0.16 -8.67
N HIS A 159 -6.31 0.68 -8.72
CA HIS A 159 -6.58 2.11 -8.73
C HIS A 159 -7.11 2.55 -7.37
N PHE A 160 -6.37 3.41 -6.70
CA PHE A 160 -6.77 4.10 -5.49
C PHE A 160 -7.05 5.55 -5.86
N GLY A 161 -8.29 5.99 -5.70
CA GLY A 161 -8.71 7.33 -6.11
C GLY A 161 -8.13 8.44 -5.22
N SER A 162 -7.92 8.14 -3.94
CA SER A 162 -7.28 9.04 -2.98
C SER A 162 -6.87 8.26 -1.74
N VAL A 163 -5.66 8.46 -1.25
CA VAL A 163 -5.16 7.91 0.03
C VAL A 163 -4.30 8.96 0.72
N THR A 164 -4.82 9.57 1.77
CA THR A 164 -4.09 10.55 2.57
C THR A 164 -3.24 9.85 3.64
N SER A 165 -1.96 10.14 3.69
CA SER A 165 -1.16 10.99 2.79
C SER A 165 -0.12 10.16 2.05
N ASN A 166 0.12 8.95 2.49
CA ASN A 166 0.95 7.96 1.80
C ASN A 166 0.41 6.54 1.99
N MET A 167 0.83 5.64 1.12
CA MET A 167 0.35 4.27 1.10
C MET A 167 1.45 3.31 0.67
N TYR A 168 1.56 2.21 1.39
CA TYR A 168 2.29 1.02 0.99
C TYR A 168 1.32 -0.08 0.58
N LEU A 169 1.61 -0.79 -0.50
CA LEU A 169 0.77 -1.86 -1.01
C LEU A 169 1.53 -3.19 -1.08
N TRP A 170 0.89 -4.24 -0.59
CA TRP A 170 1.34 -5.63 -0.74
C TRP A 170 0.22 -6.48 -1.33
N VAL A 171 0.58 -7.44 -2.16
CA VAL A 171 -0.33 -8.45 -2.70
C VAL A 171 0.28 -9.83 -2.48
N ASN A 172 -0.46 -10.72 -1.82
CA ASN A 172 -0.02 -12.08 -1.53
C ASN A 172 1.38 -12.14 -0.87
N GLY A 173 1.63 -11.26 0.09
CA GLY A 173 2.89 -11.21 0.83
C GLY A 173 4.06 -10.52 0.10
N LYS A 174 3.84 -10.04 -1.11
CA LYS A 174 4.87 -9.35 -1.91
C LYS A 174 4.61 -7.85 -1.92
N TYR A 175 5.65 -7.08 -1.71
CA TYR A 175 5.60 -5.62 -1.87
C TYR A 175 5.31 -5.26 -3.32
N VAL A 176 4.32 -4.42 -3.53
CA VAL A 176 3.90 -3.96 -4.85
C VAL A 176 4.36 -2.53 -5.10
N GLY A 177 4.20 -1.64 -4.15
CA GLY A 177 4.59 -0.27 -4.36
C GLY A 177 4.25 0.69 -3.23
N TYR A 178 4.63 1.95 -3.44
CA TYR A 178 4.46 3.08 -2.55
C TYR A 178 3.91 4.27 -3.32
N SER A 179 3.10 5.10 -2.67
CA SER A 179 2.60 6.35 -3.23
C SER A 179 2.41 7.38 -2.13
N GLU A 180 2.81 8.61 -2.40
CA GLU A 180 2.45 9.82 -1.68
C GLU A 180 1.57 10.70 -2.55
N ASP A 181 0.98 11.73 -1.96
CA ASP A 181 0.07 12.69 -2.58
C ASP A 181 -1.23 12.02 -3.05
N SER A 182 -2.25 12.25 -2.31
CA SER A 182 -3.61 11.73 -2.57
C SER A 182 -4.35 12.53 -3.64
#